data_3d7f126ab1ac802fb032eb0c2141a99c
#
_entry.id   3d7f126ab1ac802fb032eb0c2141a99c
#
_cell.length_a   1.000
_cell.length_b   1.000
_cell.length_c   1.000
_cell.angle_alpha   90.00
_cell.angle_beta   90.00
_cell.angle_gamma   90.00
#
_symmetry.space_group_name_H-M   'P 1'
#
loop_
_entity.id
_entity.type
_entity.pdbx_description
1 polymer ?
#
loop_
_entity_poly.entity_id
_entity_poly.type
_entity_poly.pdbx_seq_one_letter_code
_entity_poly.pdbx_strand_id
1 'polypeptide(L)'
;MSEIDTNPTTFKVMLINKINPLFFNSLIRLKINNELDDETMRLFAKTDIVFFRVGRNMRANAYNLINEYLQKGKEGLKSKMIAQCRNDIELASWRLVKNAFNSSCFHYVFFEKNCQEMGLADLKKLIREKQFSQQKEHIIPINLLELDNEIEIQKLGFEDKKDLKDYIDTYGNLISLENSLNRKASDKDLYGKDEIYKSSEIPFNRRFNVKGFNKKALIKRNDEMREWLINTFFKDFAVH
;
A
#
# COMPACT_ATOMS: atom_id res chain seq x y z
N MET A 1 21.12 12.38 4.05
CA MET A 1 20.44 12.22 2.73
C MET A 1 21.13 11.23 1.80
N SER A 2 22.46 11.02 1.91
CA SER A 2 23.20 10.09 1.03
C SER A 2 22.80 8.61 1.13
N GLU A 3 22.37 8.12 2.30
CA GLU A 3 22.01 6.69 2.47
C GLU A 3 20.58 6.35 2.02
N ILE A 4 19.66 7.30 1.99
CA ILE A 4 18.34 7.09 1.35
C ILE A 4 18.54 6.74 -0.13
N ASP A 5 19.62 7.22 -0.73
CA ASP A 5 19.94 6.98 -2.14
C ASP A 5 20.57 5.61 -2.43
N THR A 6 20.98 4.85 -1.43
CA THR A 6 21.69 3.58 -1.62
C THR A 6 20.92 2.34 -1.17
N ASN A 7 19.90 2.51 -0.30
CA ASN A 7 19.15 1.40 0.27
C ASN A 7 17.69 1.38 -0.21
N PRO A 8 17.25 0.31 -0.93
CA PRO A 8 15.88 0.21 -1.45
C PRO A 8 14.79 0.26 -0.36
N THR A 9 15.04 -0.35 0.80
CA THR A 9 14.07 -0.39 1.91
C THR A 9 13.86 1.00 2.48
N THR A 10 14.93 1.71 2.82
CA THR A 10 14.88 3.08 3.32
C THR A 10 14.18 4.00 2.33
N PHE A 11 14.51 3.88 1.04
CA PHE A 11 13.88 4.65 -0.03
C PHE A 11 12.36 4.42 -0.12
N LYS A 12 11.91 3.16 -0.14
CA LYS A 12 10.48 2.82 -0.15
C LYS A 12 9.75 3.37 1.07
N VAL A 13 10.32 3.19 2.27
CA VAL A 13 9.72 3.60 3.52
C VAL A 13 9.61 5.12 3.61
N MET A 14 10.66 5.85 3.32
CA MET A 14 10.69 7.31 3.48
C MET A 14 9.93 8.05 2.40
N LEU A 15 10.02 7.62 1.14
CA LEU A 15 9.45 8.36 0.00
C LEU A 15 8.09 7.84 -0.44
N ILE A 16 7.86 6.53 -0.43
CA ILE A 16 6.57 5.96 -0.84
C ILE A 16 5.60 5.93 0.33
N ASN A 17 6.03 5.41 1.50
CA ASN A 17 5.15 5.36 2.67
C ASN A 17 4.96 6.72 3.34
N LYS A 18 5.91 7.67 3.20
CA LYS A 18 5.86 8.98 3.86
C LYS A 18 5.62 8.83 5.37
N ILE A 19 6.51 8.09 6.03
CA ILE A 19 6.40 7.76 7.46
C ILE A 19 6.08 8.99 8.33
N ASN A 20 5.28 8.81 9.37
CA ASN A 20 4.86 9.91 10.22
C ASN A 20 6.06 10.54 10.95
N PRO A 21 6.21 11.88 10.96
CA PRO A 21 7.31 12.58 11.64
C PRO A 21 7.48 12.27 13.12
N LEU A 22 6.44 11.81 13.81
CA LEU A 22 6.52 11.41 15.22
C LEU A 22 7.52 10.27 15.46
N PHE A 23 7.84 9.47 14.43
CA PHE A 23 8.87 8.45 14.52
C PHE A 23 10.29 8.95 14.28
N PHE A 24 10.47 10.18 13.77
CA PHE A 24 11.81 10.67 13.39
C PHE A 24 12.78 10.72 14.55
N ASN A 25 12.33 11.05 15.76
CA ASN A 25 13.21 11.05 16.93
C ASN A 25 13.82 9.67 17.21
N SER A 26 13.02 8.61 17.12
CA SER A 26 13.50 7.24 17.30
C SER A 26 14.42 6.81 16.13
N LEU A 27 14.05 7.13 14.89
CA LEU A 27 14.83 6.81 13.70
C LEU A 27 16.19 7.52 13.69
N ILE A 28 16.23 8.81 14.07
CA ILE A 28 17.48 9.59 14.15
C ILE A 28 18.41 8.99 15.20
N ARG A 29 17.90 8.62 16.38
CA ARG A 29 18.72 8.00 17.44
C ARG A 29 19.28 6.65 17.03
N LEU A 30 18.45 5.78 16.46
CA LEU A 30 18.90 4.49 15.91
C LEU A 30 19.99 4.69 14.85
N LYS A 31 19.83 5.73 14.01
CA LYS A 31 20.80 6.07 12.99
C LYS A 31 22.14 6.55 13.58
N ILE A 32 22.10 7.46 14.54
CA ILE A 32 23.29 7.99 15.22
C ILE A 32 24.07 6.86 15.91
N ASN A 33 23.35 5.88 16.47
CA ASN A 33 23.94 4.75 17.17
C ASN A 33 24.35 3.58 16.24
N ASN A 34 24.19 3.72 14.92
CA ASN A 34 24.41 2.67 13.91
C ASN A 34 23.55 1.41 14.14
N GLU A 35 22.35 1.58 14.70
CA GLU A 35 21.41 0.50 15.02
C GLU A 35 20.24 0.41 14.03
N LEU A 36 20.14 1.35 13.08
CA LEU A 36 19.07 1.38 12.08
C LEU A 36 19.39 0.44 10.91
N ASP A 37 18.72 -0.69 10.89
CA ASP A 37 18.76 -1.67 9.80
C ASP A 37 17.44 -1.76 9.02
N ASP A 38 17.43 -2.55 7.95
CA ASP A 38 16.27 -2.75 7.07
C ASP A 38 15.09 -3.36 7.79
N GLU A 39 15.31 -4.30 8.70
CA GLU A 39 14.26 -4.93 9.49
C GLU A 39 13.56 -3.90 10.37
N THR A 40 14.35 -3.12 11.10
CA THR A 40 13.83 -2.05 11.99
C THR A 40 13.09 -0.97 11.18
N MET A 41 13.64 -0.58 10.01
CA MET A 41 12.97 0.40 9.14
C MET A 41 11.61 -0.12 8.63
N ARG A 42 11.53 -1.39 8.23
CA ARG A 42 10.25 -2.02 7.83
C ARG A 42 9.26 -2.10 8.98
N LEU A 43 9.74 -2.41 10.19
CA LEU A 43 8.91 -2.46 11.39
C LEU A 43 8.30 -1.09 11.70
N PHE A 44 9.06 0.00 11.56
CA PHE A 44 8.54 1.37 11.67
C PHE A 44 7.47 1.67 10.62
N ALA A 45 7.67 1.26 9.37
CA ALA A 45 6.67 1.46 8.31
C ALA A 45 5.36 0.74 8.61
N LYS A 46 5.42 -0.50 9.08
CA LYS A 46 4.26 -1.30 9.47
C LYS A 46 3.55 -0.70 10.69
N THR A 47 4.33 -0.27 11.69
CA THR A 47 3.81 0.42 12.89
C THR A 47 3.13 1.74 12.52
N ASP A 48 3.70 2.52 11.59
CA ASP A 48 3.09 3.75 11.06
C ASP A 48 1.71 3.48 10.45
N ILE A 49 1.60 2.41 9.67
CA ILE A 49 0.33 2.00 9.07
C ILE A 49 -0.71 1.72 10.15
N VAL A 50 -0.38 0.90 11.13
CA VAL A 50 -1.30 0.55 12.22
C VAL A 50 -1.66 1.77 13.06
N PHE A 51 -0.70 2.63 13.40
CA PHE A 51 -0.93 3.77 14.29
C PHE A 51 -1.69 4.92 13.63
N PHE A 52 -1.34 5.26 12.39
CA PHE A 52 -1.82 6.51 11.79
C PHE A 52 -2.69 6.33 10.55
N ARG A 53 -2.57 5.21 9.82
CA ARG A 53 -3.29 5.00 8.55
C ARG A 53 -4.60 4.25 8.75
N VAL A 54 -4.70 3.47 9.80
CA VAL A 54 -5.92 2.70 10.13
C VAL A 54 -6.94 3.54 10.92
N GLY A 55 -6.57 4.76 11.31
CA GLY A 55 -7.51 5.71 11.92
C GLY A 55 -7.62 5.64 13.43
N ARG A 56 -6.71 4.95 14.12
CA ARG A 56 -6.52 5.10 15.56
C ARG A 56 -5.48 6.17 15.82
N ASN A 57 -5.83 7.23 16.50
CA ASN A 57 -4.88 8.27 16.88
C ASN A 57 -3.99 7.75 18.03
N MET A 58 -2.80 7.29 17.68
CA MET A 58 -1.85 6.69 18.61
C MET A 58 -0.64 7.58 18.89
N ARG A 59 -0.82 8.93 18.90
CA ARG A 59 0.29 9.88 19.16
C ARG A 59 1.02 9.56 20.46
N ALA A 60 0.29 9.31 21.56
CA ALA A 60 0.90 8.96 22.85
C ALA A 60 1.79 7.71 22.75
N ASN A 61 1.36 6.71 21.98
CA ASN A 61 2.14 5.50 21.77
C ASN A 61 3.43 5.75 20.98
N ALA A 62 3.41 6.65 20.00
CA ALA A 62 4.62 7.02 19.26
C ALA A 62 5.65 7.72 20.15
N TYR A 63 5.24 8.56 21.08
CA TYR A 63 6.14 9.15 22.09
C TYR A 63 6.68 8.08 23.07
N ASN A 64 5.85 7.15 23.49
CA ASN A 64 6.28 6.07 24.38
C ASN A 64 7.34 5.17 23.76
N LEU A 65 7.39 5.05 22.43
CA LEU A 65 8.42 4.27 21.74
C LEU A 65 9.83 4.83 21.95
N ILE A 66 10.00 6.17 21.95
CA ILE A 66 11.32 6.75 22.21
C ILE A 66 11.75 6.54 23.65
N ASN A 67 10.84 6.61 24.61
CA ASN A 67 11.15 6.34 26.00
C ASN A 67 11.57 4.87 26.21
N GLU A 68 10.88 3.95 25.55
CA GLU A 68 11.25 2.53 25.57
C GLU A 68 12.66 2.29 25.00
N TYR A 69 12.98 2.95 23.88
CA TYR A 69 14.33 2.90 23.31
C TYR A 69 15.41 3.43 24.29
N LEU A 70 15.14 4.55 24.95
CA LEU A 70 16.07 5.15 25.93
C LEU A 70 16.31 4.26 27.14
N GLN A 71 15.31 3.48 27.54
CA GLN A 71 15.40 2.60 28.72
C GLN A 71 15.96 1.21 28.41
N LYS A 72 15.61 0.64 27.25
CA LYS A 72 15.83 -0.78 26.93
C LYS A 72 16.52 -1.00 25.56
N GLY A 73 16.95 0.07 24.90
CA GLY A 73 17.62 -0.01 23.59
C GLY A 73 16.70 -0.46 22.46
N LYS A 74 17.32 -0.86 21.36
CA LYS A 74 16.65 -1.25 20.11
C LYS A 74 15.68 -2.41 20.31
N GLU A 75 16.03 -3.44 21.04
CA GLU A 75 15.18 -4.62 21.24
C GLU A 75 13.94 -4.31 22.09
N GLY A 76 14.07 -3.44 23.09
CA GLY A 76 12.91 -2.92 23.83
C GLY A 76 11.95 -2.14 22.94
N LEU A 77 12.49 -1.28 22.07
CA LEU A 77 11.70 -0.54 21.08
C LEU A 77 10.95 -1.48 20.13
N LYS A 78 11.62 -2.49 19.55
CA LYS A 78 11.00 -3.48 18.66
C LYS A 78 9.88 -4.24 19.37
N SER A 79 10.15 -4.76 20.54
CA SER A 79 9.17 -5.49 21.37
C SER A 79 7.94 -4.63 21.69
N LYS A 80 8.14 -3.34 21.97
CA LYS A 80 7.05 -2.40 22.24
C LYS A 80 6.19 -2.15 21.00
N MET A 81 6.80 -1.94 19.83
CA MET A 81 6.06 -1.79 18.56
C MET A 81 5.20 -3.00 18.27
N ILE A 82 5.76 -4.20 18.42
CA ILE A 82 5.06 -5.47 18.19
C ILE A 82 3.85 -5.59 19.14
N ALA A 83 4.08 -5.40 20.43
CA ALA A 83 3.03 -5.52 21.45
C ALA A 83 1.87 -4.52 21.23
N GLN A 84 2.18 -3.30 20.83
CA GLN A 84 1.15 -2.27 20.59
C GLN A 84 0.35 -2.49 19.30
N CYS A 85 0.95 -3.09 18.26
CA CYS A 85 0.28 -3.31 16.97
C CYS A 85 -0.52 -4.60 16.91
N ARG A 86 -0.15 -5.59 17.72
CA ARG A 86 -0.66 -6.97 17.65
C ARG A 86 -2.19 -7.08 17.55
N ASN A 87 -2.91 -6.37 18.39
CA ASN A 87 -4.37 -6.45 18.48
C ASN A 87 -5.10 -5.73 17.33
N ASP A 88 -4.38 -4.96 16.52
CA ASP A 88 -4.97 -4.13 15.48
C ASP A 88 -4.71 -4.66 14.05
N ILE A 89 -4.02 -5.81 13.91
CA ILE A 89 -3.63 -6.38 12.60
C ILE A 89 -4.85 -6.68 11.73
N GLU A 90 -5.86 -7.36 12.29
CA GLU A 90 -7.08 -7.71 11.57
C GLU A 90 -7.82 -6.47 11.08
N LEU A 91 -7.99 -5.48 11.95
CA LEU A 91 -8.61 -4.21 11.60
C LEU A 91 -7.80 -3.45 10.54
N ALA A 92 -6.46 -3.43 10.67
CA ALA A 92 -5.59 -2.79 9.70
C ALA A 92 -5.70 -3.46 8.33
N SER A 93 -5.65 -4.79 8.29
CA SER A 93 -5.77 -5.56 7.06
C SER A 93 -7.11 -5.34 6.38
N TRP A 94 -8.20 -5.37 7.13
CA TRP A 94 -9.54 -5.11 6.61
C TRP A 94 -9.66 -3.70 6.02
N ARG A 95 -9.19 -2.66 6.73
CA ARG A 95 -9.26 -1.27 6.26
C ARG A 95 -8.38 -1.00 5.04
N LEU A 96 -7.19 -1.58 4.98
CA LEU A 96 -6.31 -1.46 3.82
C LEU A 96 -6.93 -2.06 2.56
N VAL A 97 -7.70 -3.12 2.69
CA VAL A 97 -8.39 -3.74 1.55
C VAL A 97 -9.66 -2.97 1.19
N LYS A 98 -10.54 -2.70 2.16
CA LYS A 98 -11.87 -2.12 1.90
C LYS A 98 -11.84 -0.63 1.56
N ASN A 99 -10.85 0.12 2.02
CA ASN A 99 -10.73 1.57 1.76
C ASN A 99 -9.38 1.92 1.11
N ALA A 100 -8.96 1.11 0.15
CA ALA A 100 -7.66 1.22 -0.47
C ALA A 100 -7.49 2.52 -1.27
N PHE A 101 -8.55 3.00 -1.92
CA PHE A 101 -8.51 4.25 -2.68
C PHE A 101 -8.17 5.46 -1.78
N ASN A 102 -8.72 5.53 -0.58
CA ASN A 102 -8.45 6.62 0.36
C ASN A 102 -7.19 6.39 1.22
N SER A 103 -6.60 5.20 1.15
CA SER A 103 -5.41 4.88 1.96
C SER A 103 -4.17 5.60 1.45
N SER A 104 -3.53 6.39 2.30
CA SER A 104 -2.28 7.09 1.97
C SER A 104 -1.06 6.16 1.83
N CYS A 105 -1.15 4.91 2.30
CA CYS A 105 -0.09 3.91 2.16
C CYS A 105 -0.34 2.89 1.04
N PHE A 106 -1.39 3.06 0.22
CA PHE A 106 -1.73 2.13 -0.87
C PHE A 106 -0.53 1.80 -1.75
N HIS A 107 0.18 2.81 -2.27
CA HIS A 107 1.32 2.59 -3.15
C HIS A 107 2.44 1.78 -2.48
N TYR A 108 2.76 2.10 -1.23
CA TYR A 108 3.77 1.37 -0.49
C TYR A 108 3.41 -0.12 -0.36
N VAL A 109 2.19 -0.40 0.09
CA VAL A 109 1.69 -1.78 0.26
C VAL A 109 1.59 -2.50 -1.08
N PHE A 110 1.14 -1.80 -2.14
CA PHE A 110 1.10 -2.34 -3.50
C PHE A 110 2.48 -2.77 -3.99
N PHE A 111 3.52 -1.92 -3.80
CA PHE A 111 4.90 -2.23 -4.20
C PHE A 111 5.51 -3.35 -3.38
N GLU A 112 5.27 -3.37 -2.07
CA GLU A 112 5.76 -4.46 -1.20
C GLU A 112 5.20 -5.82 -1.60
N LYS A 113 3.94 -5.89 -2.04
CA LYS A 113 3.32 -7.15 -2.49
C LYS A 113 3.72 -7.53 -3.92
N ASN A 114 3.62 -6.59 -4.84
CA ASN A 114 3.55 -6.91 -6.27
C ASN A 114 4.82 -6.59 -7.06
N CYS A 115 5.77 -5.86 -6.48
CA CYS A 115 6.91 -5.32 -7.21
C CYS A 115 8.23 -5.54 -6.44
N GLN A 116 8.40 -6.71 -5.84
CA GLN A 116 9.62 -7.04 -5.10
C GLN A 116 10.85 -7.14 -6.01
N GLU A 117 10.64 -7.46 -7.29
CA GLU A 117 11.69 -7.52 -8.32
C GLU A 117 12.20 -6.16 -8.78
N MET A 118 11.50 -5.05 -8.47
CA MET A 118 11.93 -3.72 -8.89
C MET A 118 13.18 -3.28 -8.12
N GLY A 119 14.22 -2.95 -8.86
CA GLY A 119 15.45 -2.40 -8.31
C GLY A 119 15.31 -0.93 -7.87
N LEU A 120 16.31 -0.46 -7.12
CA LEU A 120 16.35 0.94 -6.65
C LEU A 120 16.38 1.94 -7.83
N ALA A 121 17.03 1.61 -8.93
CA ALA A 121 17.10 2.46 -10.12
C ALA A 121 15.71 2.69 -10.73
N ASP A 122 14.91 1.61 -10.87
CA ASP A 122 13.56 1.68 -11.41
C ASP A 122 12.62 2.48 -10.49
N LEU A 123 12.72 2.25 -9.17
CA LEU A 123 11.96 3.01 -8.18
C LEU A 123 12.32 4.50 -8.21
N LYS A 124 13.62 4.83 -8.32
CA LYS A 124 14.08 6.21 -8.44
C LYS A 124 13.55 6.89 -9.70
N LYS A 125 13.57 6.16 -10.83
CA LYS A 125 13.03 6.65 -12.10
C LYS A 125 11.55 7.02 -11.96
N LEU A 126 10.73 6.09 -11.48
CA LEU A 126 9.29 6.29 -11.27
C LEU A 126 8.98 7.51 -10.39
N ILE A 127 9.76 7.73 -9.31
CA ILE A 127 9.50 8.81 -8.35
C ILE A 127 10.02 10.17 -8.87
N ARG A 128 11.23 10.22 -9.47
CA ARG A 128 11.83 11.46 -9.97
C ARG A 128 11.04 12.06 -11.12
N GLU A 129 10.49 11.26 -12.00
CA GLU A 129 9.72 11.72 -13.15
C GLU A 129 8.31 12.21 -12.78
N LYS A 130 8.01 12.38 -11.47
CA LYS A 130 6.68 12.72 -10.94
C LYS A 130 5.58 11.76 -11.44
N GLN A 131 5.96 10.64 -12.02
CA GLN A 131 5.06 9.63 -12.54
C GLN A 131 4.26 8.98 -11.40
N PHE A 132 4.79 9.09 -10.19
CA PHE A 132 4.30 8.45 -8.97
C PHE A 132 3.45 9.34 -8.07
N SER A 133 3.01 10.49 -8.51
CA SER A 133 2.16 11.35 -7.68
C SER A 133 0.77 10.72 -7.50
N GLN A 134 0.70 9.70 -6.65
CA GLN A 134 -0.54 9.16 -6.05
C GLN A 134 -1.63 8.71 -7.05
N GLN A 135 -1.24 8.20 -8.21
CA GLN A 135 -2.21 7.74 -9.20
C GLN A 135 -2.65 6.30 -8.88
N LYS A 136 -3.85 6.20 -8.37
CA LYS A 136 -4.57 4.94 -8.17
C LYS A 136 -5.55 4.78 -9.32
N GLU A 137 -5.32 3.77 -10.12
CA GLU A 137 -6.14 3.49 -11.28
C GLU A 137 -7.19 2.45 -10.91
N HIS A 138 -8.45 2.74 -11.22
CA HIS A 138 -9.56 1.79 -11.11
C HIS A 138 -9.57 0.86 -12.33
N ILE A 139 -9.44 -0.44 -12.10
CA ILE A 139 -9.49 -1.46 -13.16
C ILE A 139 -10.89 -1.46 -13.79
N ILE A 140 -11.94 -1.68 -13.01
CA ILE A 140 -13.32 -1.42 -13.39
C ILE A 140 -13.55 0.08 -13.26
N PRO A 141 -13.92 0.77 -14.34
CA PRO A 141 -13.98 2.23 -14.34
C PRO A 141 -15.06 2.80 -13.42
N ILE A 142 -14.72 3.88 -12.71
CA ILE A 142 -15.67 4.55 -11.79
C ILE A 142 -16.85 5.21 -12.52
N ASN A 143 -16.69 5.62 -13.78
CA ASN A 143 -17.73 6.22 -14.58
C ASN A 143 -18.95 5.30 -14.82
N LEU A 144 -18.80 3.97 -14.63
CA LEU A 144 -19.93 3.06 -14.63
C LEU A 144 -20.98 3.38 -13.54
N LEU A 145 -20.56 4.05 -12.46
CA LEU A 145 -21.49 4.51 -11.42
C LEU A 145 -22.28 5.76 -11.83
N GLU A 146 -21.78 6.54 -12.77
CA GLU A 146 -22.39 7.81 -13.21
C GLU A 146 -23.38 7.62 -14.34
N LEU A 147 -23.12 6.67 -15.24
CA LEU A 147 -23.91 6.40 -16.43
C LEU A 147 -25.03 5.39 -16.14
N ASP A 148 -26.04 5.38 -16.98
CA ASP A 148 -27.15 4.38 -16.92
C ASP A 148 -26.69 3.07 -17.58
N ASN A 149 -25.72 2.41 -16.93
CA ASN A 149 -25.00 1.25 -17.45
C ASN A 149 -25.30 -0.04 -16.68
N GLU A 150 -26.53 -0.25 -16.25
CA GLU A 150 -26.88 -1.47 -15.48
C GLU A 150 -26.51 -2.76 -16.22
N ILE A 151 -26.69 -2.79 -17.55
CA ILE A 151 -26.34 -3.96 -18.37
C ILE A 151 -24.82 -4.25 -18.27
N GLU A 152 -23.96 -3.25 -18.37
CA GLU A 152 -22.50 -3.44 -18.27
C GLU A 152 -22.07 -3.83 -16.86
N ILE A 153 -22.71 -3.27 -15.82
CA ILE A 153 -22.51 -3.63 -14.43
C ILE A 153 -22.86 -5.11 -14.20
N GLN A 154 -24.01 -5.57 -14.73
CA GLN A 154 -24.43 -6.96 -14.63
C GLN A 154 -23.51 -7.94 -15.42
N LYS A 155 -23.02 -7.54 -16.61
CA LYS A 155 -22.01 -8.31 -17.35
C LYS A 155 -20.72 -8.53 -16.57
N LEU A 156 -20.36 -7.55 -15.71
CA LEU A 156 -19.20 -7.67 -14.80
C LEU A 156 -19.50 -8.51 -13.55
N GLY A 157 -20.74 -9.00 -13.39
CA GLY A 157 -21.18 -9.86 -12.30
C GLY A 157 -21.64 -9.14 -11.05
N PHE A 158 -21.88 -7.83 -11.11
CA PHE A 158 -22.52 -7.07 -10.03
C PHE A 158 -24.04 -7.07 -10.21
N GLU A 159 -24.76 -7.04 -9.09
CA GLU A 159 -26.23 -7.03 -9.11
C GLU A 159 -26.78 -5.70 -9.61
N ASP A 160 -26.20 -4.59 -9.11
CA ASP A 160 -26.59 -3.23 -9.40
C ASP A 160 -25.44 -2.23 -9.12
N LYS A 161 -25.69 -0.94 -9.30
CA LYS A 161 -24.74 0.15 -8.98
C LYS A 161 -24.33 0.17 -7.51
N LYS A 162 -25.22 -0.19 -6.60
CA LYS A 162 -24.92 -0.19 -5.16
C LYS A 162 -23.91 -1.29 -4.83
N ASP A 163 -24.12 -2.47 -5.39
CA ASP A 163 -23.19 -3.59 -5.27
C ASP A 163 -21.82 -3.24 -5.86
N LEU A 164 -21.76 -2.61 -7.04
CA LEU A 164 -20.49 -2.13 -7.60
C LEU A 164 -19.82 -1.10 -6.69
N LYS A 165 -20.57 -0.16 -6.11
CA LYS A 165 -20.05 0.89 -5.23
C LYS A 165 -19.35 0.34 -3.99
N ASP A 166 -19.81 -0.79 -3.47
CA ASP A 166 -19.19 -1.45 -2.30
C ASP A 166 -17.79 -1.99 -2.59
N TYR A 167 -17.45 -2.18 -3.87
CA TYR A 167 -16.18 -2.76 -4.30
C TYR A 167 -15.28 -1.81 -5.08
N ILE A 168 -15.81 -0.71 -5.63
CA ILE A 168 -15.06 0.15 -6.58
C ILE A 168 -13.74 0.67 -6.00
N ASP A 169 -13.72 1.07 -4.74
CA ASP A 169 -12.59 1.65 -4.03
C ASP A 169 -11.74 0.63 -3.25
N THR A 170 -12.05 -0.66 -3.39
CA THR A 170 -11.32 -1.72 -2.70
C THR A 170 -10.00 -2.05 -3.42
N TYR A 171 -9.04 -2.64 -2.69
CA TYR A 171 -7.74 -3.02 -3.25
C TYR A 171 -7.86 -3.88 -4.52
N GLY A 172 -8.82 -4.78 -4.55
CA GLY A 172 -9.04 -5.69 -5.67
C GLY A 172 -9.28 -4.98 -6.99
N ASN A 173 -9.88 -3.79 -6.95
CA ASN A 173 -10.16 -2.98 -8.14
C ASN A 173 -9.07 -1.93 -8.45
N LEU A 174 -7.96 -1.90 -7.71
CA LEU A 174 -6.97 -0.85 -7.86
C LEU A 174 -5.61 -1.38 -8.29
N ILE A 175 -4.91 -0.57 -9.09
CA ILE A 175 -3.49 -0.70 -9.38
C ILE A 175 -2.79 0.64 -9.18
N SER A 176 -1.48 0.60 -8.99
CA SER A 176 -0.63 1.78 -9.03
C SER A 176 -0.19 2.00 -10.47
N LEU A 177 -0.50 3.14 -11.06
CA LEU A 177 -0.21 3.42 -12.47
C LEU A 177 0.51 4.78 -12.59
N GLU A 178 1.38 4.92 -13.58
CA GLU A 178 2.06 6.16 -13.92
C GLU A 178 1.05 7.25 -14.32
N ASN A 179 1.31 8.48 -13.91
CA ASN A 179 0.40 9.60 -14.13
C ASN A 179 -0.01 9.79 -15.60
N SER A 180 0.94 9.67 -16.52
CA SER A 180 0.68 9.78 -17.96
C SER A 180 -0.22 8.67 -18.49
N LEU A 181 -0.02 7.44 -18.00
CA LEU A 181 -0.83 6.27 -18.37
C LEU A 181 -2.20 6.31 -17.69
N ASN A 182 -2.26 6.76 -16.43
CA ASN A 182 -3.52 6.91 -15.71
C ASN A 182 -4.46 7.88 -16.44
N ARG A 183 -3.94 9.02 -16.91
CA ARG A 183 -4.73 9.97 -17.72
C ARG A 183 -5.26 9.36 -19.02
N LYS A 184 -4.49 8.49 -19.66
CA LYS A 184 -4.93 7.76 -20.87
C LYS A 184 -5.96 6.69 -20.57
N ALA A 185 -5.92 6.12 -19.35
CA ALA A 185 -6.81 5.05 -18.93
C ALA A 185 -8.16 5.54 -18.39
N SER A 186 -8.23 6.79 -17.88
CA SER A 186 -9.38 7.31 -17.12
C SER A 186 -10.72 7.20 -17.87
N ASP A 187 -10.71 7.41 -19.20
CA ASP A 187 -11.92 7.42 -20.03
C ASP A 187 -12.13 6.11 -20.81
N LYS A 188 -11.30 5.10 -20.53
CA LYS A 188 -11.39 3.82 -21.25
C LYS A 188 -12.26 2.82 -20.50
N ASP A 189 -12.95 2.01 -21.26
CA ASP A 189 -13.55 0.78 -20.75
C ASP A 189 -12.47 -0.21 -20.29
N LEU A 190 -12.88 -1.29 -19.68
CA LEU A 190 -11.98 -2.31 -19.15
C LEU A 190 -11.00 -2.85 -20.22
N TYR A 191 -11.49 -3.11 -21.44
CA TYR A 191 -10.66 -3.69 -22.51
C TYR A 191 -9.69 -2.67 -23.11
N GLY A 192 -10.09 -1.39 -23.20
CA GLY A 192 -9.23 -0.30 -23.67
C GLY A 192 -8.03 -0.02 -22.76
N LYS A 193 -8.06 -0.51 -21.52
CA LYS A 193 -6.94 -0.37 -20.56
C LYS A 193 -5.82 -1.39 -20.76
N ASP A 194 -6.05 -2.52 -21.46
CA ASP A 194 -5.07 -3.61 -21.58
C ASP A 194 -3.73 -3.14 -22.16
N GLU A 195 -3.76 -2.44 -23.30
CA GLU A 195 -2.55 -1.95 -23.96
C GLU A 195 -1.86 -0.83 -23.13
N ILE A 196 -2.64 -0.06 -22.37
CA ILE A 196 -2.11 0.96 -21.48
C ILE A 196 -1.33 0.31 -20.34
N TYR A 197 -1.86 -0.75 -19.74
CA TYR A 197 -1.18 -1.47 -18.66
C TYR A 197 0.08 -2.17 -19.14
N LYS A 198 0.07 -2.74 -20.35
CA LYS A 198 1.25 -3.35 -20.97
C LYS A 198 2.38 -2.35 -21.23
N SER A 199 2.08 -1.07 -21.42
CA SER A 199 3.07 -0.02 -21.61
C SER A 199 3.63 0.56 -20.30
N SER A 200 3.16 0.10 -19.14
CA SER A 200 3.64 0.53 -17.82
C SER A 200 5.09 0.10 -17.56
N GLU A 201 5.86 0.93 -16.86
CA GLU A 201 7.18 0.55 -16.34
C GLU A 201 7.09 -0.35 -15.09
N ILE A 202 5.90 -0.42 -14.47
CA ILE A 202 5.64 -1.28 -13.31
C ILE A 202 5.43 -2.73 -13.79
N PRO A 203 6.31 -3.68 -13.40
CA PRO A 203 6.25 -5.05 -13.92
C PRO A 203 4.92 -5.76 -13.68
N PHE A 204 4.31 -5.52 -12.51
CA PHE A 204 2.99 -6.06 -12.19
C PHE A 204 1.93 -5.63 -13.20
N ASN A 205 1.88 -4.35 -13.57
CA ASN A 205 0.87 -3.83 -14.50
C ASN A 205 1.02 -4.46 -15.88
N ARG A 206 2.26 -4.62 -16.39
CA ARG A 206 2.51 -5.26 -17.70
C ARG A 206 1.99 -6.70 -17.77
N ARG A 207 2.02 -7.42 -16.64
CA ARG A 207 1.55 -8.80 -16.52
C ARG A 207 0.07 -8.91 -16.18
N PHE A 208 -0.55 -7.79 -15.81
CA PHE A 208 -1.95 -7.79 -15.38
C PHE A 208 -2.87 -8.03 -16.59
N ASN A 209 -3.71 -9.08 -16.49
CA ASN A 209 -4.66 -9.43 -17.53
C ASN A 209 -6.05 -8.87 -17.19
N VAL A 210 -6.52 -7.94 -18.00
CA VAL A 210 -7.87 -7.36 -17.85
C VAL A 210 -8.95 -8.23 -18.49
N LYS A 211 -8.59 -9.19 -19.35
CA LYS A 211 -9.56 -10.08 -20.01
C LYS A 211 -10.23 -10.97 -18.97
N GLY A 212 -11.56 -10.90 -18.92
CA GLY A 212 -12.34 -11.66 -17.94
C GLY A 212 -12.29 -11.10 -16.52
N PHE A 213 -11.71 -9.90 -16.31
CA PHE A 213 -11.75 -9.26 -15.01
C PHE A 213 -13.20 -8.84 -14.69
N ASN A 214 -13.69 -9.28 -13.53
CA ASN A 214 -15.07 -9.13 -13.09
C ASN A 214 -15.14 -9.12 -11.56
N LYS A 215 -16.34 -9.06 -10.99
CA LYS A 215 -16.57 -9.08 -9.54
C LYS A 215 -15.86 -10.24 -8.85
N LYS A 216 -15.91 -11.45 -9.41
CA LYS A 216 -15.26 -12.64 -8.82
C LYS A 216 -13.74 -12.48 -8.76
N ALA A 217 -13.12 -12.00 -9.84
CA ALA A 217 -11.68 -11.74 -9.88
C ALA A 217 -11.27 -10.62 -8.91
N LEU A 218 -12.10 -9.57 -8.78
CA LEU A 218 -11.90 -8.49 -7.85
C LEU A 218 -11.95 -8.98 -6.39
N ILE A 219 -12.96 -9.75 -6.02
CA ILE A 219 -13.11 -10.32 -4.67
C ILE A 219 -11.89 -11.21 -4.36
N LYS A 220 -11.52 -12.10 -5.28
CA LYS A 220 -10.33 -12.95 -5.11
C LYS A 220 -9.07 -12.12 -4.82
N ARG A 221 -8.85 -11.01 -5.53
CA ARG A 221 -7.72 -10.11 -5.25
C ARG A 221 -7.80 -9.45 -3.87
N ASN A 222 -9.00 -9.11 -3.40
CA ASN A 222 -9.20 -8.59 -2.05
C ASN A 222 -8.82 -9.63 -0.99
N ASP A 223 -9.25 -10.88 -1.17
CA ASP A 223 -8.97 -11.97 -0.24
C ASP A 223 -7.48 -12.31 -0.23
N GLU A 224 -6.84 -12.44 -1.39
CA GLU A 224 -5.40 -12.66 -1.51
C GLU A 224 -4.58 -11.51 -0.89
N MET A 225 -5.06 -10.27 -0.99
CA MET A 225 -4.40 -9.14 -0.36
C MET A 225 -4.54 -9.18 1.16
N ARG A 226 -5.73 -9.47 1.66
CA ARG A 226 -5.98 -9.59 3.10
C ARG A 226 -5.15 -10.72 3.72
N GLU A 227 -5.14 -11.88 3.08
CA GLU A 227 -4.33 -13.01 3.51
C GLU A 227 -2.83 -12.67 3.54
N TRP A 228 -2.32 -12.04 2.49
CA TRP A 228 -0.93 -11.59 2.44
C TRP A 228 -0.61 -10.56 3.54
N LEU A 229 -1.51 -9.61 3.80
CA LEU A 229 -1.32 -8.62 4.88
C LEU A 229 -1.18 -9.30 6.23
N ILE A 230 -2.02 -10.27 6.55
CA ILE A 230 -2.01 -10.97 7.84
C ILE A 230 -0.79 -11.89 7.94
N ASN A 231 -0.61 -12.78 6.96
CA ASN A 231 0.32 -13.90 7.06
C ASN A 231 1.75 -13.55 6.63
N THR A 232 1.94 -12.43 5.92
CA THR A 232 3.24 -12.05 5.38
C THR A 232 3.67 -10.66 5.82
N PHE A 233 2.85 -9.65 5.52
CA PHE A 233 3.24 -8.26 5.74
C PHE A 233 3.30 -7.91 7.23
N PHE A 234 2.28 -8.28 8.00
CA PHE A 234 2.21 -8.03 9.46
C PHE A 234 2.65 -9.23 10.31
N LYS A 235 3.29 -10.25 9.72
CA LYS A 235 3.68 -11.45 10.47
C LYS A 235 4.53 -11.16 11.71
N ASP A 236 5.35 -10.09 11.67
CA ASP A 236 6.22 -9.70 12.80
C ASP A 236 5.41 -9.30 14.05
N PHE A 237 4.14 -8.94 13.88
CA PHE A 237 3.22 -8.62 14.97
C PHE A 237 2.40 -9.83 15.45
N ALA A 238 2.42 -10.94 14.71
CA ALA A 238 1.71 -12.16 15.11
C ALA A 238 2.33 -12.76 16.38
N VAL A 239 1.49 -13.47 17.15
CA VAL A 239 1.96 -14.25 18.30
C VAL A 239 2.51 -15.56 17.76
N HIS A 240 3.75 -15.88 18.10
CA HIS A 240 4.23 -17.25 18.08
C HIS A 240 3.84 -17.93 19.39
#